data_6371185c76afbe0c0442a77d300157cb
#
_entry.id   6371185c76afbe0c0442a77d300157cb
#
_cell.length_a   1.000
_cell.length_b   1.000
_cell.length_c   1.000
_cell.angle_alpha   90.00
_cell.angle_beta   90.00
_cell.angle_gamma   90.00
#
_symmetry.space_group_name_H-M   'P 1'
#
loop_
_entity.id
_entity.type
_entity.pdbx_description
1 polymer ?
#
loop_
_entity_poly.entity_id
_entity_poly.type
_entity_poly.pdbx_seq_one_letter_code
_entity_poly.pdbx_strand_id
1 'polypeptide(L)'
;MPSSKEGIGGSGVYALSEAGRARFQQFPNVIADDGFVRILFKPSERVSLDTVACTVFPPRQLKDLIAIKARSQFGNYQLASRYPTLWKNRGETNNKALLRALANPFLWLKCAVYLFVKIEARRLAKRRLATVGEKHVPWARDESSRGDASPPAARNAYR
;
A
#
# COMPACT_ATOMS: atom_id res chain seq x y z
N MET A 1 11.14 -1.15 7.50
CA MET A 1 10.23 0.02 7.32
C MET A 1 9.31 0.11 8.52
N PRO A 2 9.11 1.28 9.15
CA PRO A 2 8.29 1.41 10.37
C PRO A 2 6.83 0.98 10.21
N SER A 3 6.28 1.08 9.00
CA SER A 3 4.89 0.73 8.69
C SER A 3 4.59 -0.77 8.71
N SER A 4 5.60 -1.63 8.67
CA SER A 4 5.40 -3.08 8.74
C SER A 4 5.11 -3.59 10.14
N LYS A 5 5.42 -2.80 11.17
CA LYS A 5 5.16 -3.13 12.58
C LYS A 5 3.74 -2.80 13.05
N GLU A 6 2.98 -2.04 12.27
CA GLU A 6 1.65 -1.54 12.66
C GLU A 6 0.49 -2.33 12.03
N GLY A 7 0.69 -3.59 11.68
CA GLY A 7 -0.35 -4.44 11.08
C GLY A 7 -0.47 -4.27 9.57
N ILE A 8 -1.58 -4.70 8.97
CA ILE A 8 -1.82 -4.82 7.52
C ILE A 8 -1.27 -3.61 6.77
N GLY A 9 -0.06 -3.76 6.23
CA GLY A 9 0.59 -2.73 5.42
C GLY A 9 0.83 -3.30 4.04
N GLY A 10 0.15 -2.86 3.02
CA GLY A 10 0.37 -3.00 1.57
C GLY A 10 1.32 -4.06 0.99
N SER A 11 1.75 -5.04 1.78
CA SER A 11 2.59 -6.16 1.36
C SER A 11 1.79 -7.32 0.74
N GLY A 12 0.47 -7.19 0.70
CA GLY A 12 -0.40 -8.12 -0.02
C GLY A 12 -0.69 -9.45 0.70
N VAL A 13 -0.15 -9.68 1.89
CA VAL A 13 -0.41 -10.91 2.66
C VAL A 13 -1.07 -10.55 3.98
N TYR A 14 -2.27 -11.04 4.18
CA TYR A 14 -2.99 -10.93 5.45
C TYR A 14 -3.91 -12.14 5.63
N ALA A 15 -4.22 -12.47 6.87
CA ALA A 15 -5.20 -13.47 7.23
C ALA A 15 -6.30 -12.84 8.08
N LEU A 16 -7.50 -13.36 7.97
CA LEU A 16 -8.64 -12.96 8.78
C LEU A 16 -9.10 -14.16 9.60
N SER A 17 -9.47 -13.91 10.86
CA SER A 17 -10.23 -14.89 11.62
C SER A 17 -11.64 -15.05 11.03
N GLU A 18 -12.30 -16.15 11.34
CA GLU A 18 -13.68 -16.39 10.90
C GLU A 18 -14.62 -15.25 11.33
N ALA A 19 -14.55 -14.80 12.58
CA ALA A 19 -15.30 -13.66 13.07
C ALA A 19 -14.94 -12.35 12.34
N GLY A 20 -13.67 -12.17 11.96
CA GLY A 20 -13.23 -11.03 11.17
C GLY A 20 -13.78 -11.08 9.74
N ARG A 21 -13.79 -12.26 9.13
CA ARG A 21 -14.34 -12.47 7.80
C ARG A 21 -15.85 -12.28 7.76
N ALA A 22 -16.55 -12.64 8.81
CA ALA A 22 -18.02 -12.47 8.93
C ALA A 22 -18.47 -11.01 8.99
N ARG A 23 -17.57 -10.04 9.21
CA ARG A 23 -17.92 -8.60 9.23
C ARG A 23 -18.32 -8.04 7.85
N PHE A 24 -18.07 -8.74 6.78
CA PHE A 24 -18.48 -8.34 5.43
C PHE A 24 -18.82 -9.57 4.59
N GLN A 25 -19.86 -9.45 3.74
CA GLN A 25 -20.32 -10.55 2.91
C GLN A 25 -19.44 -10.74 1.67
N GLN A 26 -19.25 -9.66 0.93
CA GLN A 26 -18.43 -9.64 -0.29
C GLN A 26 -17.40 -8.52 -0.22
N PHE A 27 -16.25 -8.74 -0.87
CA PHE A 27 -15.29 -7.66 -1.05
C PHE A 27 -15.92 -6.58 -1.91
N PRO A 28 -15.86 -5.32 -1.46
CA PRO A 28 -16.33 -4.22 -2.29
C PRO A 28 -15.47 -4.08 -3.54
N ASN A 29 -16.08 -3.60 -4.62
CA ASN A 29 -15.36 -3.29 -5.84
C ASN A 29 -14.54 -1.99 -5.62
N VAL A 30 -13.38 -2.14 -5.02
CA VAL A 30 -12.41 -1.08 -4.73
C VAL A 30 -11.01 -1.53 -5.16
N ILE A 31 -10.17 -0.58 -5.53
CA ILE A 31 -8.80 -0.88 -5.97
C ILE A 31 -7.89 -1.31 -4.83
N ALA A 32 -8.11 -0.74 -3.63
CA ALA A 32 -7.34 -1.06 -2.44
C ALA A 32 -8.15 -1.99 -1.52
N ASP A 33 -8.26 -3.26 -1.90
CA ASP A 33 -8.94 -4.30 -1.12
C ASP A 33 -8.23 -4.56 0.22
N ASP A 34 -6.90 -4.58 0.23
CA ASP A 34 -6.07 -4.61 1.44
C ASP A 34 -6.30 -3.37 2.32
N GLY A 35 -6.44 -2.21 1.69
CA GLY A 35 -6.82 -0.97 2.36
C GLY A 35 -8.21 -1.03 2.98
N PHE A 36 -9.19 -1.64 2.29
CA PHE A 36 -10.53 -1.85 2.83
C PHE A 36 -10.48 -2.74 4.08
N VAL A 37 -9.80 -3.87 4.01
CA VAL A 37 -9.63 -4.75 5.18
C VAL A 37 -8.95 -3.99 6.33
N ARG A 38 -7.93 -3.20 6.01
CA ARG A 38 -7.24 -2.41 7.03
C ARG A 38 -8.17 -1.44 7.76
N ILE A 39 -9.05 -0.71 7.07
CA ILE A 39 -9.95 0.26 7.71
C ILE A 39 -11.16 -0.41 8.38
N LEU A 40 -11.48 -1.64 8.02
CA LEU A 40 -12.57 -2.41 8.64
C LEU A 40 -12.30 -2.72 10.11
N PHE A 41 -11.03 -2.88 10.48
CA PHE A 41 -10.59 -3.19 11.84
C PHE A 41 -9.95 -1.98 12.50
N LYS A 42 -10.18 -1.80 13.79
CA LYS A 42 -9.46 -0.81 14.61
C LYS A 42 -7.97 -1.19 14.72
N PRO A 43 -7.07 -0.26 14.96
CA PRO A 43 -5.65 -0.58 15.17
C PRO A 43 -5.40 -1.64 16.26
N SER A 44 -6.20 -1.64 17.33
CA SER A 44 -6.11 -2.61 18.43
C SER A 44 -6.56 -4.03 18.07
N GLU A 45 -7.27 -4.20 16.96
CA GLU A 45 -7.74 -5.51 16.48
C GLU A 45 -6.79 -6.16 15.47
N ARG A 46 -5.67 -5.49 15.15
CA ARG A 46 -4.69 -5.95 14.16
C ARG A 46 -3.46 -6.48 14.85
N VAL A 47 -2.97 -7.62 14.39
CA VAL A 47 -1.73 -8.22 14.88
C VAL A 47 -0.75 -8.34 13.72
N SER A 48 0.51 -7.98 13.95
CA SER A 48 1.60 -8.24 13.01
C SER A 48 2.40 -9.44 13.50
N LEU A 49 2.60 -10.41 12.61
CA LEU A 49 3.39 -11.60 12.91
C LEU A 49 4.83 -11.33 12.49
N ASP A 50 5.74 -11.18 13.46
CA ASP A 50 7.16 -10.94 13.21
C ASP A 50 7.90 -12.21 12.73
N THR A 51 7.28 -13.38 12.88
CA THR A 51 7.84 -14.68 12.48
C THR A 51 7.66 -14.97 10.99
N VAL A 52 6.82 -14.21 10.29
CA VAL A 52 6.55 -14.41 8.86
C VAL A 52 7.10 -13.23 8.05
N ALA A 53 8.01 -13.54 7.13
CA ALA A 53 8.60 -12.56 6.24
C ALA A 53 8.06 -12.73 4.81
N CYS A 54 7.70 -11.63 4.17
CA CYS A 54 7.36 -11.58 2.75
C CYS A 54 8.41 -10.75 2.01
N THR A 55 8.99 -11.31 0.95
CA THR A 55 9.95 -10.60 0.11
C THR A 55 9.22 -9.84 -0.98
N VAL A 56 9.38 -8.52 -0.97
CA VAL A 56 8.79 -7.63 -1.98
C VAL A 56 9.91 -7.04 -2.83
N PHE A 57 9.83 -7.25 -4.14
CA PHE A 57 10.77 -6.64 -5.09
C PHE A 57 10.29 -5.25 -5.46
N PRO A 58 11.12 -4.20 -5.29
CA PRO A 58 10.76 -2.87 -5.71
C PRO A 58 10.75 -2.76 -7.24
N PRO A 59 9.95 -1.84 -7.82
CA PRO A 59 9.99 -1.57 -9.25
C PRO A 59 11.37 -1.02 -9.65
N ARG A 60 11.86 -1.44 -10.81
CA ARG A 60 13.18 -1.04 -11.31
C ARG A 60 13.19 0.36 -11.93
N GLN A 61 12.03 0.86 -12.36
CA GLN A 61 11.91 2.16 -13.02
C GLN A 61 11.09 3.14 -12.19
N LEU A 62 11.49 4.41 -12.23
CA LEU A 62 10.82 5.48 -11.49
C LEU A 62 9.35 5.68 -11.94
N LYS A 63 9.10 5.55 -13.25
CA LYS A 63 7.75 5.64 -13.81
C LYS A 63 6.81 4.60 -13.21
N ASP A 64 7.29 3.36 -13.03
CA ASP A 64 6.49 2.27 -12.48
C ASP A 64 6.24 2.48 -11.00
N LEU A 65 7.23 2.99 -10.26
CA LEU A 65 7.06 3.39 -8.87
C LEU A 65 5.97 4.46 -8.73
N ILE A 66 5.98 5.49 -9.59
CA ILE A 66 4.97 6.55 -9.60
C ILE A 66 3.61 5.96 -9.93
N ALA A 67 3.50 5.08 -10.92
CA ALA A 67 2.25 4.44 -11.32
C ALA A 67 1.64 3.59 -10.19
N ILE A 68 2.47 2.76 -9.52
CA ILE A 68 2.06 1.95 -8.36
C ILE A 68 1.57 2.85 -7.21
N LYS A 69 2.35 3.90 -6.88
CA LYS A 69 1.96 4.84 -5.83
C LYS A 69 0.70 5.64 -6.18
N ALA A 70 0.53 6.01 -7.45
CA ALA A 70 -0.68 6.69 -7.91
C ALA A 70 -1.93 5.79 -7.78
N ARG A 71 -1.81 4.50 -8.13
CA ARG A 71 -2.88 3.52 -7.92
C ARG A 71 -3.25 3.39 -6.45
N SER A 72 -2.25 3.26 -5.58
CA SER A 72 -2.46 3.19 -4.13
C SER A 72 -3.13 4.47 -3.58
N GLN A 73 -2.72 5.66 -4.05
CA GLN A 73 -3.36 6.92 -3.66
C GLN A 73 -4.80 7.02 -4.16
N PHE A 74 -5.07 6.57 -5.38
CA PHE A 74 -6.42 6.53 -5.91
C PHE A 74 -7.33 5.61 -5.08
N GLY A 75 -6.87 4.41 -4.73
CA GLY A 75 -7.60 3.50 -3.85
C GLY A 75 -7.87 4.11 -2.47
N ASN A 76 -6.92 4.87 -1.92
CA ASN A 76 -7.13 5.60 -0.67
C ASN A 76 -8.21 6.68 -0.80
N TYR A 77 -8.25 7.42 -1.91
CA TYR A 77 -9.32 8.40 -2.15
C TYR A 77 -10.68 7.73 -2.28
N GLN A 78 -10.76 6.61 -3.00
CA GLN A 78 -11.97 5.82 -3.15
C GLN A 78 -12.49 5.30 -1.80
N LEU A 79 -11.61 4.77 -0.95
CA LEU A 79 -11.97 4.32 0.40
C LEU A 79 -12.41 5.46 1.30
N ALA A 80 -11.73 6.59 1.27
CA ALA A 80 -12.08 7.76 2.07
C ALA A 80 -13.45 8.33 1.68
N SER A 81 -13.80 8.33 0.38
CA SER A 81 -15.07 8.78 -0.12
C SER A 81 -16.20 7.80 0.22
N ARG A 82 -16.01 6.50 -0.05
CA ARG A 82 -17.05 5.48 0.12
C ARG A 82 -17.28 5.07 1.57
N TYR A 83 -16.24 5.10 2.40
CA TYR A 83 -16.27 4.63 3.78
C TYR A 83 -15.71 5.65 4.77
N PRO A 84 -16.24 6.87 4.84
CA PRO A 84 -15.67 7.95 5.67
C PRO A 84 -15.63 7.59 7.16
N THR A 85 -16.58 6.82 7.65
CA THR A 85 -16.63 6.37 9.04
C THR A 85 -15.51 5.38 9.36
N LEU A 86 -15.30 4.40 8.48
CA LEU A 86 -14.24 3.40 8.63
C LEU A 86 -12.85 3.99 8.39
N TRP A 87 -12.76 5.05 7.58
CA TRP A 87 -11.50 5.71 7.25
C TRP A 87 -10.74 6.23 8.48
N LYS A 88 -11.43 6.49 9.57
CA LYS A 88 -10.83 6.86 10.87
C LYS A 88 -9.91 5.77 11.43
N ASN A 89 -10.17 4.51 11.08
CA ASN A 89 -9.37 3.36 11.53
C ASN A 89 -8.07 3.15 10.74
N ARG A 90 -7.78 3.96 9.72
CA ARG A 90 -6.58 3.76 8.87
C ARG A 90 -5.26 3.80 9.65
N GLY A 91 -5.26 4.40 10.85
CA GLY A 91 -4.07 4.66 11.66
C GLY A 91 -3.41 6.00 11.30
N GLU A 92 -2.47 6.41 12.10
CA GLU A 92 -1.75 7.67 11.93
C GLU A 92 -0.70 7.60 10.82
N THR A 93 -0.56 8.69 10.09
CA THR A 93 0.54 8.84 9.13
C THR A 93 1.78 9.27 9.90
N ASN A 94 2.76 8.40 9.99
CA ASN A 94 4.01 8.71 10.71
C ASN A 94 4.89 9.67 9.91
N ASN A 95 4.73 10.97 10.16
CA ASN A 95 5.56 12.01 9.56
C ASN A 95 6.89 12.23 10.31
N LYS A 96 7.05 11.63 11.51
CA LYS A 96 8.25 11.81 12.35
C LYS A 96 9.52 11.31 11.64
N ALA A 97 9.41 10.24 10.88
CA ALA A 97 10.55 9.71 10.10
C ALA A 97 11.01 10.69 9.01
N LEU A 98 10.09 11.36 8.33
CA LEU A 98 10.41 12.37 7.32
C LEU A 98 11.06 13.61 7.98
N LEU A 99 10.53 14.08 9.10
CA LEU A 99 11.10 15.20 9.83
C LEU A 99 12.53 14.90 10.30
N ARG A 100 12.80 13.70 10.82
CA ARG A 100 14.15 13.26 11.19
C ARG A 100 15.08 13.18 9.97
N ALA A 101 14.58 12.73 8.82
CA ALA A 101 15.38 12.68 7.60
C ALA A 101 15.71 14.08 7.07
N LEU A 102 14.80 15.04 7.19
CA LEU A 102 15.03 16.43 6.79
C LEU A 102 16.04 17.15 7.69
N ALA A 103 16.19 16.72 8.94
CA ALA A 103 17.20 17.24 9.85
C ALA A 103 18.63 16.84 9.46
N ASN A 104 18.81 15.85 8.56
CA ASN A 104 20.13 15.40 8.09
C ASN A 104 20.37 15.86 6.64
N PRO A 105 21.32 16.78 6.39
CA PRO A 105 21.60 17.31 5.05
C PRO A 105 22.01 16.23 4.03
N PHE A 106 22.71 15.17 4.45
CA PHE A 106 23.10 14.06 3.60
C PHE A 106 21.90 13.28 3.02
N LEU A 107 20.71 13.42 3.59
CA LEU A 107 19.49 12.77 3.13
C LEU A 107 18.61 13.68 2.26
N TRP A 108 18.96 14.93 2.05
CA TRP A 108 18.13 15.88 1.32
C TRP A 108 17.82 15.44 -0.12
N LEU A 109 18.82 14.93 -0.83
CA LEU A 109 18.59 14.39 -2.17
C LEU A 109 17.59 13.22 -2.16
N LYS A 110 17.73 12.32 -1.19
CA LYS A 110 16.79 11.20 -1.03
C LYS A 110 15.39 11.69 -0.65
N CYS A 111 15.30 12.71 0.21
CA CYS A 111 14.04 13.35 0.56
C CYS A 111 13.40 14.05 -0.64
N ALA A 112 14.19 14.74 -1.47
CA ALA A 112 13.69 15.39 -2.68
C ALA A 112 13.09 14.37 -3.66
N VAL A 113 13.78 13.27 -3.94
CA VAL A 113 13.25 12.18 -4.79
C VAL A 113 11.98 11.58 -4.18
N TYR A 114 11.96 11.32 -2.88
CA TYR A 114 10.78 10.81 -2.20
C TYR A 114 9.57 11.75 -2.33
N LEU A 115 9.79 13.05 -2.10
CA LEU A 115 8.74 14.07 -2.22
C LEU A 115 8.26 14.22 -3.66
N PHE A 116 9.18 14.22 -4.62
CA PHE A 116 8.84 14.23 -6.05
C PHE A 116 7.91 13.07 -6.41
N VAL A 117 8.30 11.83 -6.08
CA VAL A 117 7.46 10.64 -6.33
C VAL A 117 6.10 10.78 -5.66
N LYS A 118 6.07 11.26 -4.42
CA LYS A 118 4.83 11.43 -3.66
C LYS A 118 3.89 12.48 -4.29
N ILE A 119 4.44 13.58 -4.78
CA ILE A 119 3.68 14.65 -5.44
C ILE A 119 3.14 14.16 -6.79
N GLU A 120 4.00 13.58 -7.63
CA GLU A 120 3.58 13.09 -8.94
C GLU A 120 2.54 11.96 -8.85
N ALA A 121 2.71 11.04 -7.90
CA ALA A 121 1.72 10.00 -7.64
C ALA A 121 0.36 10.57 -7.24
N ARG A 122 0.34 11.62 -6.40
CA ARG A 122 -0.90 12.30 -6.00
C ARG A 122 -1.54 13.06 -7.16
N ARG A 123 -0.73 13.75 -7.98
CA ARG A 123 -1.22 14.46 -9.17
C ARG A 123 -1.88 13.49 -10.14
N LEU A 124 -1.20 12.36 -10.43
CA LEU A 124 -1.71 11.34 -11.33
C LEU A 124 -2.99 10.69 -10.78
N ALA A 125 -3.05 10.40 -9.48
CA ALA A 125 -4.24 9.85 -8.83
C ALA A 125 -5.43 10.81 -8.92
N LYS A 126 -5.22 12.12 -8.67
CA LYS A 126 -6.27 13.14 -8.79
C LYS A 126 -6.75 13.31 -10.23
N ARG A 127 -5.85 13.30 -11.22
CA ARG A 127 -6.21 13.35 -12.65
C ARG A 127 -7.09 12.17 -13.02
N ARG A 128 -6.71 10.95 -12.60
CA ARG A 128 -7.51 9.75 -12.84
C ARG A 128 -8.89 9.84 -12.20
N LEU A 129 -8.97 10.34 -10.96
CA LEU A 129 -10.25 10.53 -10.27
C LEU A 129 -11.16 11.52 -11.03
N ALA A 130 -10.60 12.59 -11.56
CA ALA A 130 -11.35 13.59 -12.36
C ALA A 130 -11.83 13.04 -13.72
N THR A 131 -11.04 12.15 -14.34
CA THR A 131 -11.34 11.65 -15.71
C THR A 131 -12.27 10.44 -15.68
N VAL A 132 -12.03 9.49 -14.79
CA VAL A 132 -12.74 8.17 -14.78
C VAL A 132 -13.81 8.14 -13.68
N GLY A 133 -13.81 9.12 -12.78
CA GLY A 133 -14.63 9.07 -11.57
C GLY A 133 -14.19 7.89 -10.68
N GLU A 134 -15.12 7.41 -9.85
CA GLU A 134 -14.86 6.24 -8.98
C GLU A 134 -15.06 4.90 -9.69
N LYS A 135 -15.51 4.91 -10.96
CA LYS A 135 -15.83 3.72 -11.72
C LYS A 135 -14.57 3.18 -12.41
N HIS A 136 -14.23 1.99 -12.08
CA HIS A 136 -13.31 1.06 -12.74
C HIS A 136 -12.02 1.66 -13.34
N VAL A 137 -10.95 1.64 -12.56
CA VAL A 137 -9.58 1.82 -13.08
C VAL A 137 -9.03 0.44 -13.43
N PRO A 138 -8.55 0.21 -14.68
CA PRO A 138 -7.95 -1.06 -15.06
C PRO A 138 -6.80 -1.42 -14.11
N TRP A 139 -6.70 -2.70 -13.78
CA TRP A 139 -5.59 -3.23 -12.98
C TRP A 139 -4.28 -3.12 -13.76
N ALA A 140 -3.53 -2.06 -13.56
CA ALA A 140 -2.17 -1.93 -14.09
C ALA A 140 -1.22 -2.75 -13.21
N ARG A 141 -0.76 -3.88 -13.74
CA ARG A 141 0.32 -4.68 -13.12
C ARG A 141 1.67 -4.01 -13.39
N ASP A 142 2.59 -4.15 -12.44
CA ASP A 142 3.99 -3.88 -12.69
C ASP A 142 4.59 -5.10 -13.42
N GLU A 143 4.94 -4.93 -14.68
CA GLU A 143 5.60 -5.97 -15.48
C GLU A 143 7.13 -5.84 -15.42
N SER A 144 7.64 -4.68 -14.97
CA SER A 144 9.10 -4.42 -14.96
C SER A 144 9.86 -5.26 -13.93
N SER A 145 9.18 -5.70 -12.86
CA SER A 145 9.77 -6.57 -11.83
C SER A 145 9.70 -8.05 -12.18
N ARG A 146 9.01 -8.44 -13.26
CA ARG A 146 8.76 -9.84 -13.65
C ARG A 146 9.48 -10.29 -14.91
N GLY A 147 9.99 -9.37 -15.75
CA GLY A 147 10.84 -9.70 -16.88
C GLY A 147 12.23 -10.07 -16.37
N ASP A 148 12.64 -11.34 -16.41
CA ASP A 148 13.94 -11.95 -16.07
C ASP A 148 14.10 -12.64 -14.71
N ALA A 149 13.10 -12.77 -13.90
CA ALA A 149 13.21 -13.63 -12.73
C ALA A 149 12.59 -15.00 -13.03
N SER A 150 13.39 -15.92 -13.55
CA SER A 150 13.18 -17.34 -13.24
C SER A 150 13.15 -17.44 -11.71
N PRO A 151 12.09 -18.00 -11.11
CA PRO A 151 12.01 -18.11 -9.66
C PRO A 151 13.24 -18.91 -9.19
N PRO A 152 13.98 -18.43 -8.18
CA PRO A 152 14.99 -19.27 -7.54
C PRO A 152 14.25 -20.53 -7.11
N ALA A 153 14.78 -21.70 -7.54
CA ALA A 153 14.23 -23.00 -7.20
C ALA A 153 13.88 -23.01 -5.72
N ALA A 154 12.63 -23.29 -5.42
CA ALA A 154 12.13 -23.37 -4.06
C ALA A 154 13.02 -24.34 -3.29
N ARG A 155 13.91 -23.83 -2.44
CA ARG A 155 14.56 -24.66 -1.42
C ARG A 155 13.45 -25.07 -0.45
N ASN A 156 13.00 -26.29 -0.63
CA ASN A 156 12.20 -27.01 0.35
C ASN A 156 13.01 -27.06 1.66
N ALA A 157 12.74 -26.14 2.56
CA ALA A 157 13.25 -26.14 3.93
C ALA A 157 12.09 -26.36 4.89
N TYR A 158 11.39 -27.48 4.70
CA TYR A 158 10.55 -28.10 5.72
C TYR A 158 10.85 -29.60 5.72
N ARG A 159 11.84 -29.97 6.48
CA ARG A 159 11.97 -31.26 7.17
C ARG A 159 12.13 -30.98 8.64
#